data_8796cbbfe4973ebef406bd86f3d4e722
#
_entry.id   8796cbbfe4973ebef406bd86f3d4e722
#
_cell.length_a   1.000
_cell.length_b   1.000
_cell.length_c   1.000
_cell.angle_alpha   90.00
_cell.angle_beta   90.00
_cell.angle_gamma   90.00
#
_symmetry.space_group_name_H-M   'P 1'
#
loop_
_entity.id
_entity.type
_entity.pdbx_description
1 polymer ?
#
loop_
_entity_poly.entity_id
_entity_poly.type
_entity_poly.pdbx_seq_one_letter_code
_entity_poly.pdbx_strand_id
1 'polypeptide(L)'
;MPLDALDQKTLKSLPRLSDIHASYGVEVNALSINQLFALYERTGFLYPGKAARLTPHLGQVRENWRRMLRGGESLLYVVSAGNEKTGRASIAVWRTTHHGWMSQHLVSENNPLASRAVMLAGTAASILRGVDESYQNWFRPENRFPSRVFGSMVQTIGPSHSCIQQHMYFALSRSSSLPSASGIRIVPYDPSHKEALCAIARESRGHVYVTAEELALDVELKAVDELYRSVGLRRTRQVWLAYPEHKNEPIGAAIAYRGPLGANFSYLENRCDLLLHPKLADSDVSEVVVGLLGPASTAYQDFELGAIPVIADALASVVLIQLGAEYLRDYCQGIWLRDGNLRFYRHIDGFYSRLVARSEKHFMEPSLAY
;
A
#
# COMPACT_ATOMS: atom_id res chain seq x y z
N MET A 1 -10.60 25.66 13.26
CA MET A 1 -9.40 26.39 12.84
C MET A 1 -8.87 25.74 11.57
N PRO A 2 -8.66 26.48 10.49
CA PRO A 2 -8.02 25.97 9.29
C PRO A 2 -6.59 25.51 9.62
N LEU A 3 -6.16 24.41 9.03
CA LEU A 3 -4.81 23.84 9.20
C LEU A 3 -3.69 24.77 8.70
N ASP A 4 -4.02 25.71 7.82
CA ASP A 4 -3.11 26.73 7.29
C ASP A 4 -2.49 27.64 8.38
N ALA A 5 -3.04 27.61 9.61
CA ALA A 5 -2.51 28.32 10.75
C ALA A 5 -1.62 27.44 11.69
N LEU A 6 -1.48 26.16 11.42
CA LEU A 6 -0.43 25.29 12.02
C LEU A 6 0.83 25.41 11.17
N ASP A 7 1.36 26.60 11.19
CA ASP A 7 2.38 27.07 10.33
C ASP A 7 3.74 26.40 10.58
N GLN A 8 4.70 26.75 9.73
CA GLN A 8 6.13 26.41 9.82
C GLN A 8 6.74 26.51 11.25
N LYS A 9 6.14 27.23 12.16
CA LYS A 9 6.61 27.40 13.54
C LYS A 9 6.30 26.16 14.39
N THR A 10 5.12 25.56 14.20
CA THR A 10 4.76 24.28 14.85
C THR A 10 5.55 23.12 14.26
N LEU A 11 5.80 23.12 12.93
CA LEU A 11 6.65 22.13 12.27
C LEU A 11 8.13 22.25 12.70
N LYS A 12 8.64 23.47 12.95
CA LYS A 12 9.99 23.70 13.47
C LYS A 12 10.14 23.31 14.94
N SER A 13 9.05 23.20 15.69
CA SER A 13 9.03 22.75 17.08
C SER A 13 8.86 21.23 17.22
N LEU A 14 8.67 20.50 16.13
CA LEU A 14 8.62 19.03 16.19
C LEU A 14 10.00 18.46 16.47
N PRO A 15 10.10 17.51 17.39
CA PRO A 15 11.38 16.87 17.74
C PRO A 15 11.99 16.18 16.52
N ARG A 16 13.31 16.06 16.50
CA ARG A 16 14.02 15.30 15.43
C ARG A 16 13.58 13.83 15.46
N LEU A 17 13.72 13.13 14.34
CA LEU A 17 13.38 11.70 14.26
C LEU A 17 14.02 10.87 15.37
N SER A 18 15.30 11.14 15.69
CA SER A 18 16.02 10.54 16.83
C SER A 18 15.35 10.80 18.17
N ASP A 19 14.84 12.02 18.37
CA ASP A 19 14.20 12.42 19.63
C ASP A 19 12.79 11.80 19.75
N ILE A 20 12.11 11.64 18.61
CA ILE A 20 10.82 10.94 18.56
C ILE A 20 11.04 9.47 18.92
N HIS A 21 12.03 8.82 18.32
CA HIS A 21 12.32 7.42 18.61
C HIS A 21 12.62 7.24 20.09
N ALA A 22 13.45 8.09 20.68
CA ALA A 22 13.76 8.05 22.10
C ALA A 22 12.51 8.29 22.97
N SER A 23 11.68 9.28 22.63
CA SER A 23 10.49 9.65 23.43
C SER A 23 9.40 8.58 23.43
N TYR A 24 9.29 7.78 22.36
CA TYR A 24 8.35 6.66 22.29
C TYR A 24 8.93 5.32 22.73
N GLY A 25 10.22 5.25 23.07
CA GLY A 25 10.89 4.00 23.41
C GLY A 25 10.90 3.00 22.26
N VAL A 26 11.07 3.50 21.03
CA VAL A 26 11.15 2.67 19.82
C VAL A 26 12.58 2.62 19.28
N GLU A 27 12.85 1.57 18.53
CA GLU A 27 14.08 1.34 17.80
C GLU A 27 13.77 1.29 16.30
N VAL A 28 14.69 1.80 15.46
CA VAL A 28 14.57 1.77 14.00
C VAL A 28 15.63 0.86 13.40
N ASN A 29 15.20 -0.07 12.54
CA ASN A 29 16.06 -1.05 11.86
C ASN A 29 16.96 -1.89 12.81
N ALA A 30 16.55 -2.03 14.07
CA ALA A 30 17.32 -2.77 15.07
C ALA A 30 17.12 -4.30 14.97
N LEU A 31 15.99 -4.75 14.40
CA LEU A 31 15.71 -6.17 14.22
C LEU A 31 16.45 -6.72 13.01
N SER A 32 17.21 -7.79 13.21
CA SER A 32 17.71 -8.58 12.08
C SER A 32 16.54 -9.17 11.28
N ILE A 33 16.77 -9.50 10.00
CA ILE A 33 15.75 -10.15 9.17
C ILE A 33 15.20 -11.43 9.82
N ASN A 34 16.04 -12.21 10.46
CA ASN A 34 15.61 -13.43 11.12
C ASN A 34 14.69 -13.13 12.31
N GLN A 35 15.02 -12.14 13.13
CA GLN A 35 14.17 -11.71 14.25
C GLN A 35 12.85 -11.15 13.78
N LEU A 36 12.87 -10.35 12.71
CA LEU A 36 11.66 -9.75 12.13
C LEU A 36 10.72 -10.83 11.56
N PHE A 37 11.24 -11.77 10.77
CA PHE A 37 10.44 -12.84 10.21
C PHE A 37 9.92 -13.81 11.29
N ALA A 38 10.72 -14.12 12.30
CA ALA A 38 10.27 -14.87 13.46
C ALA A 38 9.15 -14.16 14.24
N LEU A 39 9.19 -12.81 14.33
CA LEU A 39 8.09 -12.03 14.90
C LEU A 39 6.82 -12.13 14.06
N TYR A 40 6.93 -12.09 12.72
CA TYR A 40 5.79 -12.27 11.81
C TYR A 40 5.16 -13.67 11.93
N GLU A 41 5.96 -14.70 12.14
CA GLU A 41 5.50 -16.08 12.37
C GLU A 41 4.78 -16.20 13.73
N ARG A 42 5.41 -15.76 14.82
CA ARG A 42 4.85 -15.85 16.18
C ARG A 42 3.55 -15.07 16.35
N THR A 43 3.42 -13.93 15.68
CA THR A 43 2.20 -13.10 15.71
C THR A 43 1.08 -13.62 14.82
N GLY A 44 1.30 -14.71 14.06
CA GLY A 44 0.34 -15.24 13.09
C GLY A 44 0.13 -14.33 11.88
N PHE A 45 0.99 -13.32 11.69
CA PHE A 45 0.93 -12.46 10.50
C PHE A 45 1.23 -13.26 9.22
N LEU A 46 2.14 -14.24 9.31
CA LEU A 46 2.36 -15.26 8.29
C LEU A 46 1.44 -16.46 8.53
N TYR A 47 0.13 -16.26 8.38
CA TYR A 47 -0.84 -17.35 8.48
C TYR A 47 -0.61 -18.40 7.36
N PRO A 48 -1.09 -19.66 7.52
CA PRO A 48 -0.73 -20.78 6.63
C PRO A 48 -0.87 -20.50 5.13
N GLY A 49 -1.98 -19.90 4.69
CA GLY A 49 -2.19 -19.58 3.28
C GLY A 49 -1.23 -18.52 2.73
N LYS A 50 -0.78 -17.56 3.55
CA LYS A 50 0.25 -16.58 3.18
C LYS A 50 1.63 -17.22 3.17
N ALA A 51 1.94 -18.03 4.18
CA ALA A 51 3.20 -18.75 4.27
C ALA A 51 3.37 -19.70 3.08
N ALA A 52 2.36 -20.47 2.71
CA ALA A 52 2.40 -21.37 1.56
C ALA A 52 2.78 -20.66 0.25
N ARG A 53 2.26 -19.45 0.02
CA ARG A 53 2.60 -18.64 -1.16
C ARG A 53 4.01 -18.07 -1.12
N LEU A 54 4.52 -17.73 0.07
CA LEU A 54 5.85 -17.16 0.24
C LEU A 54 6.96 -18.22 0.27
N THR A 55 6.67 -19.43 0.77
CA THR A 55 7.65 -20.49 0.98
C THR A 55 8.52 -20.79 -0.26
N PRO A 56 7.99 -20.92 -1.49
CA PRO A 56 8.80 -21.17 -2.67
C PRO A 56 9.83 -20.06 -2.95
N HIS A 57 9.56 -18.84 -2.48
CA HIS A 57 10.38 -17.65 -2.75
C HIS A 57 11.02 -17.07 -1.49
N LEU A 58 10.92 -17.74 -0.34
CA LEU A 58 11.27 -17.17 0.96
C LEU A 58 12.74 -16.69 1.04
N GLY A 59 13.65 -17.41 0.41
CA GLY A 59 15.07 -17.01 0.35
C GLY A 59 15.25 -15.67 -0.36
N GLN A 60 14.64 -15.51 -1.53
CA GLN A 60 14.66 -14.26 -2.30
C GLN A 60 13.95 -13.13 -1.56
N VAL A 61 12.77 -13.39 -0.97
CA VAL A 61 12.04 -12.41 -0.17
C VAL A 61 12.90 -11.87 0.97
N ARG A 62 13.55 -12.77 1.73
CA ARG A 62 14.46 -12.35 2.82
C ARG A 62 15.66 -11.56 2.31
N GLU A 63 16.23 -11.94 1.15
CA GLU A 63 17.34 -11.19 0.55
C GLU A 63 16.88 -9.82 0.06
N ASN A 64 15.71 -9.71 -0.58
CA ASN A 64 15.14 -8.43 -0.99
C ASN A 64 14.94 -7.50 0.23
N TRP A 65 14.44 -8.02 1.34
CA TRP A 65 14.31 -7.26 2.59
C TRP A 65 15.66 -6.81 3.15
N ARG A 66 16.72 -7.66 3.13
CA ARG A 66 18.06 -7.26 3.52
C ARG A 66 18.61 -6.14 2.65
N ARG A 67 18.37 -6.22 1.34
CA ARG A 67 18.77 -5.16 0.39
C ARG A 67 18.03 -3.86 0.66
N MET A 68 16.71 -3.91 0.84
CA MET A 68 15.93 -2.72 1.18
C MET A 68 16.39 -2.08 2.48
N LEU A 69 16.70 -2.85 3.54
CA LEU A 69 17.24 -2.35 4.79
C LEU A 69 18.62 -1.70 4.62
N ARG A 70 19.47 -2.19 3.70
CA ARG A 70 20.74 -1.53 3.37
C ARG A 70 20.57 -0.14 2.76
N GLY A 71 19.44 0.11 2.09
CA GLY A 71 19.06 1.43 1.58
C GLY A 71 18.72 2.42 2.70
N GLY A 72 18.65 1.93 3.94
CA GLY A 72 18.37 2.74 5.12
C GLY A 72 17.00 3.38 5.11
N GLU A 73 16.82 4.39 5.95
CA GLU A 73 15.55 5.07 6.16
C GLU A 73 15.01 5.81 4.93
N SER A 74 15.81 6.04 3.91
CA SER A 74 15.33 6.62 2.64
C SER A 74 14.53 5.62 1.80
N LEU A 75 14.72 4.31 2.02
CA LEU A 75 14.09 3.24 1.24
C LEU A 75 13.15 2.38 2.09
N LEU A 76 13.62 1.88 3.22
CA LEU A 76 12.85 1.05 4.16
C LEU A 76 13.28 1.34 5.59
N TYR A 77 12.33 1.57 6.46
CA TYR A 77 12.56 1.53 7.89
C TYR A 77 11.54 0.64 8.60
N VAL A 78 12.03 -0.10 9.59
CA VAL A 78 11.23 -0.94 10.47
C VAL A 78 11.29 -0.34 11.86
N VAL A 79 10.16 0.13 12.35
CA VAL A 79 10.04 0.63 13.73
C VAL A 79 9.63 -0.54 14.61
N SER A 80 10.33 -0.74 15.73
CA SER A 80 10.02 -1.77 16.71
C SER A 80 10.02 -1.21 18.13
N ALA A 81 9.19 -1.82 19.00
CA ALA A 81 9.09 -1.48 20.41
C ALA A 81 8.81 -2.73 21.25
N GLY A 82 9.11 -2.66 22.55
CA GLY A 82 8.96 -3.78 23.46
C GLY A 82 10.11 -4.78 23.35
N ASN A 83 10.01 -5.86 24.12
CA ASN A 83 11.03 -6.92 24.18
C ASN A 83 10.37 -8.28 24.38
N GLU A 84 11.16 -9.34 24.50
CA GLU A 84 10.65 -10.71 24.67
C GLU A 84 9.83 -10.93 25.94
N LYS A 85 10.08 -10.15 26.99
CA LYS A 85 9.34 -10.27 28.26
C LYS A 85 7.99 -9.55 28.23
N THR A 86 7.94 -8.39 27.59
CA THR A 86 6.77 -7.53 27.54
C THR A 86 5.92 -7.75 26.29
N GLY A 87 6.40 -8.54 25.33
CA GLY A 87 5.87 -8.64 23.99
C GLY A 87 6.37 -7.49 23.11
N ARG A 88 6.66 -7.81 21.85
CA ARG A 88 7.22 -6.90 20.86
C ARG A 88 6.14 -6.48 19.84
N ALA A 89 6.24 -5.26 19.35
CA ALA A 89 5.51 -4.81 18.18
C ALA A 89 6.46 -4.26 17.12
N SER A 90 6.07 -4.32 15.86
CA SER A 90 6.79 -3.67 14.77
C SER A 90 5.85 -3.23 13.65
N ILE A 91 6.30 -2.23 12.90
CA ILE A 91 5.69 -1.79 11.64
C ILE A 91 6.81 -1.54 10.63
N ALA A 92 6.57 -1.89 9.36
CA ALA A 92 7.50 -1.61 8.27
C ALA A 92 6.94 -0.51 7.37
N VAL A 93 7.81 0.40 6.94
CA VAL A 93 7.46 1.51 6.06
C VAL A 93 8.50 1.59 4.95
N TRP A 94 8.06 1.49 3.70
CA TRP A 94 8.96 1.55 2.54
C TRP A 94 8.48 2.52 1.48
N ARG A 95 9.42 3.01 0.69
CA ARG A 95 9.20 3.99 -0.38
C ARG A 95 8.49 3.34 -1.56
N THR A 96 7.38 3.92 -2.01
CA THR A 96 6.60 3.42 -3.15
C THR A 96 6.66 4.32 -4.37
N THR A 97 6.72 5.63 -4.17
CA THR A 97 6.98 6.64 -5.18
C THR A 97 8.06 7.59 -4.68
N HIS A 98 8.42 8.63 -5.41
CA HIS A 98 9.47 9.56 -4.95
C HIS A 98 9.12 10.23 -3.62
N HIS A 99 7.84 10.58 -3.41
CA HIS A 99 7.34 11.20 -2.17
C HIS A 99 6.30 10.32 -1.44
N GLY A 100 6.10 9.07 -1.88
CA GLY A 100 5.10 8.17 -1.32
C GLY A 100 5.67 7.00 -0.53
N TRP A 101 4.95 6.62 0.53
CA TRP A 101 5.32 5.55 1.43
C TRP A 101 4.20 4.54 1.62
N MET A 102 4.58 3.28 1.73
CA MET A 102 3.70 2.19 2.15
C MET A 102 3.97 1.85 3.60
N SER A 103 2.97 1.97 4.46
CA SER A 103 3.01 1.58 5.87
C SER A 103 2.27 0.26 6.06
N GLN A 104 3.01 -0.81 6.35
CA GLN A 104 2.47 -2.17 6.35
C GLN A 104 3.11 -3.03 7.45
N HIS A 105 2.64 -4.27 7.53
CA HIS A 105 3.20 -5.29 8.40
C HIS A 105 3.21 -4.88 9.89
N LEU A 106 2.16 -4.15 10.33
CA LEU A 106 1.95 -3.95 11.75
C LEU A 106 1.66 -5.27 12.42
N VAL A 107 2.50 -5.65 13.36
CA VAL A 107 2.38 -6.85 14.18
C VAL A 107 2.63 -6.54 15.65
N SER A 108 2.02 -7.33 16.54
CA SER A 108 2.20 -7.17 17.98
C SER A 108 2.00 -8.50 18.70
N GLU A 109 2.86 -8.78 19.65
CA GLU A 109 2.75 -9.91 20.61
C GLU A 109 1.89 -9.49 21.81
N ASN A 110 0.62 -9.11 21.56
CA ASN A 110 -0.35 -8.70 22.59
C ASN A 110 0.12 -7.53 23.49
N ASN A 111 0.97 -6.63 22.96
CA ASN A 111 1.44 -5.45 23.67
C ASN A 111 0.82 -4.17 23.04
N PRO A 112 -0.32 -3.67 23.57
CA PRO A 112 -0.96 -2.46 23.04
C PRO A 112 -0.10 -1.20 23.16
N LEU A 113 0.74 -1.10 24.20
CA LEU A 113 1.65 0.03 24.39
C LEU A 113 2.75 0.04 23.33
N ALA A 114 3.36 -1.13 23.06
CA ALA A 114 4.34 -1.25 21.99
C ALA A 114 3.71 -0.97 20.61
N SER A 115 2.49 -1.48 20.36
CA SER A 115 1.72 -1.19 19.14
C SER A 115 1.45 0.31 18.97
N ARG A 116 1.04 0.99 20.06
CA ARG A 116 0.87 2.44 20.07
C ARG A 116 2.18 3.15 19.75
N ALA A 117 3.26 2.78 20.41
CA ALA A 117 4.56 3.40 20.22
C ALA A 117 5.03 3.30 18.76
N VAL A 118 4.99 2.13 18.14
CA VAL A 118 5.43 1.96 16.74
C VAL A 118 4.53 2.72 15.75
N MET A 119 3.21 2.75 15.96
CA MET A 119 2.29 3.49 15.10
C MET A 119 2.49 5.00 15.22
N LEU A 120 2.62 5.52 16.42
CA LEU A 120 2.82 6.95 16.64
C LEU A 120 4.20 7.40 16.14
N ALA A 121 5.26 6.63 16.40
CA ALA A 121 6.60 6.94 15.90
C ALA A 121 6.66 6.89 14.37
N GLY A 122 6.06 5.88 13.74
CA GLY A 122 5.96 5.79 12.28
C GLY A 122 5.23 6.98 11.68
N THR A 123 4.10 7.39 12.28
CA THR A 123 3.32 8.54 11.82
C THR A 123 4.03 9.87 12.08
N ALA A 124 4.69 10.02 13.23
CA ALA A 124 5.47 11.21 13.54
C ALA A 124 6.67 11.35 12.59
N ALA A 125 7.32 10.24 12.25
CA ALA A 125 8.37 10.22 11.22
C ALA A 125 7.87 10.77 9.89
N SER A 126 6.63 10.45 9.52
CA SER A 126 6.00 10.94 8.30
C SER A 126 5.82 12.45 8.29
N ILE A 127 5.38 13.02 9.42
CA ILE A 127 5.15 14.47 9.55
C ILE A 127 6.45 15.25 9.40
N LEU A 128 7.57 14.69 9.86
CA LEU A 128 8.86 15.38 9.90
C LEU A 128 9.66 15.31 8.61
N ARG A 129 9.37 14.33 7.75
CA ARG A 129 10.22 14.05 6.58
C ARG A 129 10.02 14.97 5.39
N GLY A 130 8.89 15.62 5.24
CA GLY A 130 8.78 16.48 4.08
C GLY A 130 7.43 17.10 3.83
N VAL A 131 7.44 17.90 2.76
CA VAL A 131 6.35 18.79 2.39
C VAL A 131 5.28 18.05 1.61
N ASP A 132 5.64 17.05 0.79
CA ASP A 132 4.75 16.45 -0.21
C ASP A 132 4.60 14.93 -0.09
N GLU A 133 4.74 14.39 1.11
CA GLU A 133 4.67 12.95 1.31
C GLU A 133 3.24 12.43 1.44
N SER A 134 2.97 11.32 0.78
CA SER A 134 1.75 10.53 0.90
C SER A 134 2.04 9.21 1.61
N TYR A 135 1.04 8.67 2.27
CA TYR A 135 1.13 7.37 2.92
C TYR A 135 -0.02 6.49 2.47
N GLN A 136 0.29 5.22 2.29
CA GLN A 136 -0.67 4.22 1.85
C GLN A 136 -0.57 2.99 2.75
N ASN A 137 -1.66 2.26 2.86
CA ASN A 137 -1.67 0.90 3.40
C ASN A 137 -2.69 0.03 2.68
N TRP A 138 -2.48 -1.29 2.78
CA TRP A 138 -3.43 -2.28 2.31
C TRP A 138 -3.87 -3.14 3.48
N PHE A 139 -5.17 -3.34 3.64
CA PHE A 139 -5.71 -4.22 4.67
C PHE A 139 -6.94 -4.98 4.16
N ARG A 140 -7.22 -6.10 4.78
CA ARG A 140 -8.42 -6.87 4.46
C ARG A 140 -9.61 -6.29 5.20
N PRO A 141 -10.77 -6.07 4.54
CA PRO A 141 -11.94 -5.47 5.17
C PRO A 141 -12.45 -6.27 6.38
N GLU A 142 -12.29 -7.60 6.39
CA GLU A 142 -12.65 -8.46 7.52
C GLU A 142 -11.67 -8.37 8.71
N ASN A 143 -10.49 -7.79 8.53
CA ASN A 143 -9.54 -7.61 9.63
C ASN A 143 -10.02 -6.47 10.56
N ARG A 144 -10.53 -6.86 11.72
CA ARG A 144 -11.16 -5.94 12.67
C ARG A 144 -10.26 -4.78 13.13
N PHE A 145 -8.97 -5.03 13.31
CA PHE A 145 -8.06 -4.00 13.81
C PHE A 145 -7.86 -2.88 12.77
N PRO A 146 -7.30 -3.12 11.58
CA PRO A 146 -7.12 -2.05 10.60
C PRO A 146 -8.45 -1.45 10.14
N SER A 147 -9.54 -2.22 10.04
CA SER A 147 -10.85 -1.67 9.68
C SER A 147 -11.36 -0.67 10.71
N ARG A 148 -11.09 -0.87 12.00
CA ARG A 148 -11.43 0.11 13.05
C ARG A 148 -10.52 1.32 13.05
N VAL A 149 -9.21 1.13 12.80
CA VAL A 149 -8.23 2.22 12.79
C VAL A 149 -8.43 3.08 11.56
N PHE A 150 -8.45 2.48 10.38
CA PHE A 150 -8.48 3.21 9.10
C PHE A 150 -9.91 3.49 8.62
N GLY A 151 -10.91 2.68 9.02
CA GLY A 151 -12.29 2.82 8.56
C GLY A 151 -12.92 4.19 8.84
N SER A 152 -12.53 4.86 9.94
CA SER A 152 -12.96 6.22 10.26
C SER A 152 -11.96 7.31 9.83
N MET A 153 -10.88 6.93 9.16
CA MET A 153 -9.79 7.85 8.77
C MET A 153 -10.31 8.99 7.88
N VAL A 154 -11.10 8.66 6.86
CA VAL A 154 -11.62 9.66 5.92
C VAL A 154 -12.50 10.69 6.62
N GLN A 155 -13.30 10.28 7.61
CA GLN A 155 -14.13 11.20 8.40
C GLN A 155 -13.29 12.15 9.23
N THR A 156 -12.16 11.69 9.76
CA THR A 156 -11.26 12.48 10.61
C THR A 156 -10.36 13.41 9.80
N ILE A 157 -9.79 12.90 8.69
CA ILE A 157 -8.82 13.62 7.86
C ILE A 157 -9.53 14.51 6.84
N GLY A 158 -10.61 14.01 6.27
CA GLY A 158 -11.40 14.62 5.20
C GLY A 158 -11.08 14.06 3.82
N PRO A 159 -12.08 14.03 2.93
CA PRO A 159 -11.99 13.36 1.62
C PRO A 159 -11.05 14.06 0.62
N SER A 160 -10.66 15.32 0.88
CA SER A 160 -9.65 16.02 0.09
C SER A 160 -8.22 15.56 0.39
N HIS A 161 -7.98 14.89 1.51
CA HIS A 161 -6.64 14.49 1.95
C HIS A 161 -6.52 13.00 2.26
N SER A 162 -7.61 12.26 2.17
CA SER A 162 -7.59 10.81 2.40
C SER A 162 -8.69 10.09 1.66
N CYS A 163 -8.46 8.82 1.36
CA CYS A 163 -9.49 7.93 0.85
C CYS A 163 -9.29 6.50 1.39
N ILE A 164 -10.37 5.73 1.38
CA ILE A 164 -10.35 4.28 1.55
C ILE A 164 -11.18 3.71 0.40
N GLN A 165 -10.57 2.81 -0.36
CA GLN A 165 -11.21 2.16 -1.49
C GLN A 165 -11.10 0.66 -1.35
N GLN A 166 -12.20 -0.05 -1.55
CA GLN A 166 -12.23 -1.51 -1.57
C GLN A 166 -12.09 -2.00 -2.99
N HIS A 167 -11.26 -3.01 -3.17
CA HIS A 167 -10.92 -3.61 -4.44
C HIS A 167 -10.95 -5.12 -4.34
N MET A 168 -11.30 -5.75 -5.45
CA MET A 168 -11.18 -7.19 -5.62
C MET A 168 -9.77 -7.54 -6.09
N TYR A 169 -9.19 -8.56 -5.48
CA TYR A 169 -7.84 -9.04 -5.77
C TYR A 169 -7.90 -10.40 -6.44
N PHE A 170 -7.33 -10.48 -7.63
CA PHE A 170 -7.29 -11.66 -8.47
C PHE A 170 -5.86 -12.13 -8.74
N ALA A 171 -5.71 -13.41 -9.05
CA ALA A 171 -4.51 -13.99 -9.62
C ALA A 171 -4.82 -14.45 -11.06
N LEU A 172 -4.31 -13.75 -12.05
CA LEU A 172 -4.42 -14.14 -13.46
C LEU A 172 -3.20 -14.95 -13.85
N SER A 173 -3.40 -16.19 -14.34
CA SER A 173 -2.30 -17.01 -14.80
C SER A 173 -1.54 -16.33 -15.94
N ARG A 174 -0.20 -16.32 -15.90
CA ARG A 174 0.63 -15.82 -17.01
C ARG A 174 0.51 -16.65 -18.29
N SER A 175 0.11 -17.91 -18.14
CA SER A 175 -0.13 -18.80 -19.29
C SER A 175 -1.54 -18.67 -19.88
N SER A 176 -2.41 -17.81 -19.33
CA SER A 176 -3.73 -17.59 -19.88
C SER A 176 -3.62 -17.02 -21.29
N SER A 177 -4.27 -17.68 -22.25
CA SER A 177 -4.46 -17.11 -23.58
C SER A 177 -5.54 -16.04 -23.50
N LEU A 178 -5.15 -14.79 -23.70
CA LEU A 178 -6.10 -13.69 -23.76
C LEU A 178 -6.65 -13.54 -25.17
N PRO A 179 -7.95 -13.43 -25.36
CA PRO A 179 -8.52 -13.18 -26.68
C PRO A 179 -8.09 -11.82 -27.24
N SER A 180 -8.21 -11.62 -28.52
CA SER A 180 -8.00 -10.30 -29.13
C SER A 180 -9.17 -9.39 -28.85
N ALA A 181 -8.92 -8.17 -28.42
CA ALA A 181 -9.93 -7.12 -28.33
C ALA A 181 -10.19 -6.49 -29.71
N SER A 182 -11.40 -6.10 -29.98
CA SER A 182 -11.81 -5.40 -31.19
C SER A 182 -12.48 -4.06 -30.83
N GLY A 183 -12.43 -3.08 -31.73
CA GLY A 183 -13.09 -1.79 -31.51
C GLY A 183 -12.45 -0.86 -30.49
N ILE A 184 -11.28 -1.25 -29.92
CA ILE A 184 -10.56 -0.50 -28.91
C ILE A 184 -9.08 -0.39 -29.30
N ARG A 185 -8.56 0.84 -29.26
CA ARG A 185 -7.16 1.12 -29.46
C ARG A 185 -6.44 1.15 -28.12
N ILE A 186 -5.47 0.25 -27.91
CA ILE A 186 -4.61 0.24 -26.74
C ILE A 186 -3.28 0.90 -27.09
N VAL A 187 -2.87 1.87 -26.29
CA VAL A 187 -1.60 2.59 -26.47
C VAL A 187 -0.75 2.52 -25.21
N PRO A 188 0.54 2.24 -25.33
CA PRO A 188 1.46 2.40 -24.22
C PRO A 188 1.55 3.87 -23.84
N TYR A 189 1.78 4.13 -22.58
CA TYR A 189 1.96 5.50 -22.08
C TYR A 189 3.21 6.14 -22.70
N ASP A 190 3.05 7.38 -23.09
CA ASP A 190 4.13 8.34 -23.29
C ASP A 190 3.78 9.68 -22.63
N PRO A 191 4.70 10.63 -22.51
CA PRO A 191 4.44 11.90 -21.81
C PRO A 191 3.26 12.72 -22.35
N SER A 192 2.88 12.57 -23.63
CA SER A 192 1.71 13.25 -24.20
C SER A 192 0.38 12.73 -23.64
N HIS A 193 0.36 11.53 -23.10
CA HIS A 193 -0.82 10.90 -22.50
C HIS A 193 -1.03 11.25 -21.02
N LYS A 194 -0.18 12.09 -20.41
CA LYS A 194 -0.20 12.38 -18.97
C LYS A 194 -1.57 12.88 -18.49
N GLU A 195 -2.12 13.85 -19.18
CA GLU A 195 -3.44 14.42 -18.82
C GLU A 195 -4.55 13.39 -18.93
N ALA A 196 -4.52 12.57 -19.98
CA ALA A 196 -5.47 11.48 -20.21
C ALA A 196 -5.38 10.41 -19.09
N LEU A 197 -4.16 10.01 -18.70
CA LEU A 197 -3.94 9.09 -17.58
C LEU A 197 -4.47 9.67 -16.27
N CYS A 198 -4.13 10.93 -15.97
CA CYS A 198 -4.61 11.59 -14.74
C CYS A 198 -6.14 11.73 -14.73
N ALA A 199 -6.77 11.96 -15.88
CA ALA A 199 -8.22 12.07 -15.98
C ALA A 199 -8.89 10.72 -15.68
N ILE A 200 -8.51 9.65 -16.37
CA ILE A 200 -9.10 8.31 -16.14
C ILE A 200 -8.83 7.81 -14.71
N ALA A 201 -7.64 8.04 -14.17
CA ALA A 201 -7.31 7.67 -12.80
C ALA A 201 -8.12 8.47 -11.77
N ARG A 202 -8.39 9.75 -12.03
CA ARG A 202 -9.22 10.59 -11.16
C ARG A 202 -10.68 10.15 -11.17
N GLU A 203 -11.23 9.83 -12.33
CA GLU A 203 -12.61 9.33 -12.46
C GLU A 203 -12.79 7.96 -11.79
N SER A 204 -11.80 7.06 -11.95
CA SER A 204 -11.86 5.70 -11.40
C SER A 204 -11.50 5.64 -9.91
N ARG A 205 -10.49 6.39 -9.44
CA ARG A 205 -9.89 6.25 -8.11
C ARG A 205 -9.83 7.54 -7.28
N GLY A 206 -10.22 8.67 -7.88
CA GLY A 206 -10.19 9.97 -7.22
C GLY A 206 -8.81 10.65 -7.22
N HIS A 207 -8.81 11.94 -6.84
CA HIS A 207 -7.59 12.77 -6.87
C HIS A 207 -6.54 12.35 -5.84
N VAL A 208 -6.96 11.82 -4.67
CA VAL A 208 -6.03 11.34 -3.63
C VAL A 208 -5.14 10.21 -4.15
N TYR A 209 -5.72 9.28 -4.93
CA TYR A 209 -4.96 8.21 -5.60
C TYR A 209 -3.98 8.79 -6.62
N VAL A 210 -4.41 9.69 -7.49
CA VAL A 210 -3.56 10.33 -8.52
C VAL A 210 -2.35 11.02 -7.89
N THR A 211 -2.57 11.72 -6.78
CA THR A 211 -1.51 12.42 -6.03
C THR A 211 -0.56 11.43 -5.37
N ALA A 212 -1.08 10.43 -4.65
CA ALA A 212 -0.27 9.46 -3.92
C ALA A 212 0.55 8.54 -4.83
N GLU A 213 0.01 8.20 -5.99
CA GLU A 213 0.74 7.43 -7.01
C GLU A 213 1.61 8.32 -7.92
N GLU A 214 1.64 9.64 -7.69
CA GLU A 214 2.46 10.60 -8.48
C GLU A 214 2.26 10.47 -10.00
N LEU A 215 1.02 10.20 -10.44
CA LEU A 215 0.72 10.00 -11.86
C LEU A 215 0.92 11.27 -12.71
N ALA A 216 0.92 12.45 -12.08
CA ALA A 216 1.23 13.71 -12.74
C ALA A 216 2.73 14.07 -12.74
N LEU A 217 3.55 13.41 -11.91
CA LEU A 217 4.95 13.78 -11.66
C LEU A 217 5.93 12.77 -12.26
N ASP A 218 5.81 11.49 -11.92
CA ASP A 218 6.73 10.43 -12.33
C ASP A 218 5.97 9.12 -12.60
N VAL A 219 5.37 9.04 -13.78
CA VAL A 219 4.54 7.87 -14.18
C VAL A 219 5.35 6.58 -14.20
N GLU A 220 6.62 6.62 -14.59
CA GLU A 220 7.47 5.43 -14.73
C GLU A 220 8.25 5.08 -13.45
N LEU A 221 8.10 5.86 -12.37
CA LEU A 221 8.81 5.70 -11.10
C LEU A 221 10.34 5.83 -11.21
N LYS A 222 10.84 6.67 -12.13
CA LYS A 222 12.29 6.81 -12.40
C LYS A 222 13.07 7.21 -11.15
N ALA A 223 12.57 8.20 -10.41
CA ALA A 223 13.27 8.72 -9.23
C ALA A 223 13.35 7.67 -8.10
N VAL A 224 12.27 6.93 -7.84
CA VAL A 224 12.30 5.88 -6.81
C VAL A 224 13.05 4.63 -7.28
N ASP A 225 13.03 4.29 -8.58
CA ASP A 225 13.79 3.16 -9.12
C ASP A 225 15.31 3.35 -8.92
N GLU A 226 15.81 4.58 -8.98
CA GLU A 226 17.21 4.89 -8.68
C GLU A 226 17.59 4.52 -7.23
N LEU A 227 16.71 4.79 -6.26
CA LEU A 227 16.91 4.37 -4.87
C LEU A 227 16.94 2.83 -4.74
N TYR A 228 16.03 2.13 -5.42
CA TYR A 228 16.03 0.67 -5.42
C TYR A 228 17.25 0.08 -6.12
N ARG A 229 17.70 0.67 -7.23
CA ARG A 229 18.92 0.27 -7.95
C ARG A 229 20.18 0.40 -7.10
N SER A 230 20.26 1.41 -6.23
CA SER A 230 21.41 1.60 -5.34
C SER A 230 21.67 0.41 -4.42
N VAL A 231 20.67 -0.44 -4.19
CA VAL A 231 20.75 -1.67 -3.40
C VAL A 231 20.56 -2.94 -4.24
N GLY A 232 20.65 -2.82 -5.56
CA GLY A 232 20.54 -3.94 -6.50
C GLY A 232 19.11 -4.49 -6.66
N LEU A 233 18.10 -3.65 -6.45
CA LEU A 233 16.69 -3.96 -6.65
C LEU A 233 16.08 -3.06 -7.75
N ARG A 234 14.83 -3.30 -8.10
CA ARG A 234 14.10 -2.49 -9.07
C ARG A 234 12.70 -2.14 -8.54
N ARG A 235 12.24 -0.96 -8.92
CA ARG A 235 10.84 -0.57 -8.79
C ARG A 235 10.41 0.22 -10.01
N THR A 236 9.53 -0.37 -10.82
CA THR A 236 9.11 0.20 -12.09
C THR A 236 7.59 0.17 -12.23
N ARG A 237 7.09 0.98 -13.14
CA ARG A 237 5.68 1.05 -13.51
C ARG A 237 5.57 1.21 -15.02
N GLN A 238 4.66 0.44 -15.62
CA GLN A 238 4.29 0.56 -17.03
C GLN A 238 2.79 0.78 -17.12
N VAL A 239 2.37 1.58 -18.07
CA VAL A 239 0.97 1.99 -18.21
C VAL A 239 0.51 1.86 -19.64
N TRP A 240 -0.72 1.40 -19.81
CA TRP A 240 -1.44 1.36 -21.09
C TRP A 240 -2.79 2.02 -20.92
N LEU A 241 -3.23 2.74 -21.96
CA LEU A 241 -4.53 3.39 -22.02
C LEU A 241 -5.37 2.76 -23.11
N ALA A 242 -6.65 2.61 -22.84
CA ALA A 242 -7.66 2.13 -23.77
C ALA A 242 -8.51 3.29 -24.28
N TYR A 243 -8.61 3.41 -25.60
CA TYR A 243 -9.43 4.41 -26.28
C TYR A 243 -10.42 3.72 -27.20
N PRO A 244 -11.67 4.20 -27.31
CA PRO A 244 -12.52 3.82 -28.43
C PRO A 244 -11.86 4.22 -29.76
N GLU A 245 -12.07 3.45 -30.82
CA GLU A 245 -11.40 3.70 -32.12
C GLU A 245 -11.54 5.14 -32.62
N HIS A 246 -12.69 5.77 -32.36
CA HIS A 246 -13.03 7.09 -32.90
C HIS A 246 -13.03 8.21 -31.84
N LYS A 247 -12.50 7.96 -30.63
CA LYS A 247 -12.44 8.95 -29.55
C LYS A 247 -11.02 9.15 -29.03
N ASN A 248 -10.75 10.35 -28.54
CA ASN A 248 -9.47 10.72 -27.95
C ASN A 248 -9.50 10.74 -26.41
N GLU A 249 -10.63 10.38 -25.80
CA GLU A 249 -10.75 10.26 -24.35
C GLU A 249 -10.58 8.80 -23.96
N PRO A 250 -9.70 8.49 -22.98
CA PRO A 250 -9.49 7.13 -22.53
C PRO A 250 -10.71 6.64 -21.73
N ILE A 251 -11.05 5.38 -21.92
CA ILE A 251 -12.14 4.69 -21.21
C ILE A 251 -11.63 3.67 -20.20
N GLY A 252 -10.32 3.47 -20.17
CA GLY A 252 -9.65 2.61 -19.20
C GLY A 252 -8.14 2.76 -19.23
N ALA A 253 -7.49 2.25 -18.18
CA ALA A 253 -6.03 2.12 -18.12
C ALA A 253 -5.64 0.86 -17.35
N ALA A 254 -4.50 0.26 -17.71
CA ALA A 254 -3.83 -0.74 -16.92
C ALA A 254 -2.51 -0.16 -16.40
N ILE A 255 -2.26 -0.28 -15.10
CA ILE A 255 -1.04 0.18 -14.45
C ILE A 255 -0.34 -1.03 -13.84
N ALA A 256 0.75 -1.49 -14.48
CA ALA A 256 1.52 -2.63 -14.02
C ALA A 256 2.70 -2.18 -13.17
N TYR A 257 2.69 -2.56 -11.90
CA TYR A 257 3.77 -2.29 -10.95
C TYR A 257 4.70 -3.50 -10.85
N ARG A 258 5.98 -3.24 -10.79
CA ARG A 258 7.02 -4.23 -10.52
C ARG A 258 7.93 -3.68 -9.42
N GLY A 259 7.89 -4.34 -8.27
CA GLY A 259 8.73 -4.07 -7.11
C GLY A 259 9.46 -5.32 -6.63
N PRO A 260 10.29 -5.21 -5.58
CA PRO A 260 10.96 -6.38 -5.01
C PRO A 260 9.95 -7.43 -4.58
N LEU A 261 10.16 -8.67 -5.01
CA LEU A 261 9.28 -9.77 -4.64
C LEU A 261 9.19 -9.91 -3.13
N GLY A 262 7.97 -9.89 -2.60
CA GLY A 262 7.71 -10.03 -1.17
C GLY A 262 7.99 -8.78 -0.33
N ALA A 263 8.19 -7.59 -0.91
CA ALA A 263 8.15 -6.34 -0.15
C ALA A 263 6.81 -6.23 0.58
N ASN A 264 5.70 -6.45 -0.14
CA ASN A 264 4.40 -6.79 0.45
C ASN A 264 4.16 -8.30 0.32
N PHE A 265 3.86 -8.99 1.42
CA PHE A 265 3.69 -10.45 1.43
C PHE A 265 2.41 -10.95 0.72
N SER A 266 1.57 -10.04 0.25
CA SER A 266 0.44 -10.36 -0.65
C SER A 266 0.72 -9.97 -2.10
N TYR A 267 1.98 -9.64 -2.42
CA TYR A 267 2.46 -9.24 -3.75
C TYR A 267 1.80 -7.98 -4.33
N LEU A 268 1.18 -7.15 -3.49
CA LEU A 268 0.52 -5.92 -3.91
C LEU A 268 1.48 -4.86 -4.47
N GLU A 269 2.80 -4.99 -4.21
CA GLU A 269 3.83 -4.18 -4.85
C GLU A 269 4.15 -4.59 -6.30
N ASN A 270 3.55 -5.71 -6.74
CA ASN A 270 3.69 -6.26 -8.09
C ASN A 270 2.32 -6.38 -8.79
N ARG A 271 1.36 -5.56 -8.37
CA ARG A 271 -0.01 -5.60 -8.89
C ARG A 271 -0.15 -4.96 -10.26
N CYS A 272 -1.17 -5.37 -10.97
CA CYS A 272 -1.73 -4.68 -12.11
C CYS A 272 -3.05 -4.03 -11.68
N ASP A 273 -3.11 -2.70 -11.62
CA ASP A 273 -4.35 -1.97 -11.37
C ASP A 273 -5.12 -1.80 -12.67
N LEU A 274 -6.35 -2.28 -12.73
CA LEU A 274 -7.29 -1.97 -13.81
C LEU A 274 -8.14 -0.77 -13.38
N LEU A 275 -8.06 0.28 -14.17
CA LEU A 275 -8.84 1.51 -14.00
C LEU A 275 -9.85 1.58 -15.15
N LEU A 276 -11.14 1.49 -14.86
CA LEU A 276 -12.21 1.64 -15.83
C LEU A 276 -12.96 2.94 -15.58
N HIS A 277 -13.40 3.56 -16.67
CA HIS A 277 -14.25 4.75 -16.55
C HIS A 277 -15.59 4.35 -15.92
N PRO A 278 -16.07 5.06 -14.85
CA PRO A 278 -17.28 4.65 -14.12
C PRO A 278 -18.57 4.61 -14.97
N LYS A 279 -18.56 5.30 -16.12
CA LYS A 279 -19.68 5.33 -17.07
C LYS A 279 -19.43 4.46 -18.31
N LEU A 280 -18.47 3.53 -18.23
CA LEU A 280 -18.24 2.56 -19.30
C LEU A 280 -19.49 1.68 -19.46
N ALA A 281 -19.96 1.50 -20.69
CA ALA A 281 -21.10 0.63 -20.95
C ALA A 281 -20.71 -0.84 -20.69
N ASP A 282 -21.61 -1.62 -20.10
CA ASP A 282 -21.38 -3.03 -19.78
C ASP A 282 -20.93 -3.85 -20.99
N SER A 283 -21.45 -3.50 -22.20
CA SER A 283 -21.05 -4.13 -23.47
C SER A 283 -19.56 -3.97 -23.79
N ASP A 284 -18.93 -2.88 -23.35
CA ASP A 284 -17.57 -2.51 -23.71
C ASP A 284 -16.55 -2.98 -22.68
N VAL A 285 -17.00 -3.37 -21.48
CA VAL A 285 -16.12 -3.76 -20.36
C VAL A 285 -15.21 -4.90 -20.75
N SER A 286 -15.75 -5.93 -21.42
CA SER A 286 -14.96 -7.11 -21.81
C SER A 286 -13.83 -6.74 -22.76
N GLU A 287 -14.12 -5.95 -23.78
CA GLU A 287 -13.13 -5.50 -24.77
C GLU A 287 -12.03 -4.65 -24.13
N VAL A 288 -12.41 -3.73 -23.21
CA VAL A 288 -11.47 -2.86 -22.52
C VAL A 288 -10.56 -3.67 -21.59
N VAL A 289 -11.13 -4.57 -20.79
CA VAL A 289 -10.36 -5.39 -19.83
C VAL A 289 -9.39 -6.32 -20.58
N VAL A 290 -9.88 -7.02 -21.59
CA VAL A 290 -9.06 -7.93 -22.42
C VAL A 290 -7.97 -7.16 -23.15
N GLY A 291 -8.32 -6.04 -23.78
CA GLY A 291 -7.39 -5.19 -24.51
C GLY A 291 -6.28 -4.64 -23.62
N LEU A 292 -6.58 -4.25 -22.39
CA LEU A 292 -5.61 -3.74 -21.43
C LEU A 292 -4.70 -4.84 -20.86
N LEU A 293 -5.27 -6.01 -20.51
CA LEU A 293 -4.52 -7.12 -19.92
C LEU A 293 -3.52 -7.74 -20.90
N GLY A 294 -3.82 -7.77 -22.19
CA GLY A 294 -2.92 -8.30 -23.23
C GLY A 294 -1.52 -7.67 -23.13
N PRO A 295 -1.35 -6.39 -23.41
CA PRO A 295 -0.05 -5.73 -23.30
C PRO A 295 0.44 -5.62 -21.86
N ALA A 296 -0.42 -5.42 -20.85
CA ALA A 296 -0.01 -5.35 -19.45
C ALA A 296 0.65 -6.66 -18.97
N SER A 297 0.24 -7.82 -19.50
CA SER A 297 0.84 -9.10 -19.15
C SER A 297 2.32 -9.19 -19.56
N THR A 298 2.74 -8.42 -20.57
CA THR A 298 4.15 -8.39 -21.01
C THR A 298 5.09 -7.83 -19.93
N ALA A 299 4.59 -6.94 -19.06
CA ALA A 299 5.35 -6.42 -17.93
C ALA A 299 5.71 -7.50 -16.88
N TYR A 300 5.09 -8.69 -16.98
CA TYR A 300 5.26 -9.79 -16.03
C TYR A 300 5.91 -11.03 -16.65
N GLN A 301 6.45 -10.94 -17.88
CA GLN A 301 7.03 -12.09 -18.58
C GLN A 301 8.17 -12.76 -17.80
N ASP A 302 9.00 -11.97 -17.13
CA ASP A 302 10.12 -12.41 -16.29
C ASP A 302 9.78 -12.41 -14.78
N PHE A 303 8.50 -12.33 -14.44
CA PHE A 303 8.07 -12.30 -13.04
C PHE A 303 8.14 -13.70 -12.43
N GLU A 304 8.67 -13.80 -11.22
CA GLU A 304 8.93 -15.08 -10.55
C GLU A 304 7.65 -15.85 -10.19
N LEU A 305 6.52 -15.14 -10.06
CA LEU A 305 5.23 -15.78 -9.81
C LEU A 305 4.59 -16.26 -11.11
N GLY A 306 3.92 -17.40 -11.05
CA GLY A 306 3.15 -17.96 -12.17
C GLY A 306 1.88 -17.19 -12.51
N ALA A 307 1.49 -16.24 -11.69
CA ALA A 307 0.27 -15.45 -11.86
C ALA A 307 0.53 -13.96 -11.62
N ILE A 308 -0.20 -13.12 -12.35
CA ILE A 308 -0.21 -11.66 -12.23
C ILE A 308 -1.21 -11.28 -11.14
N PRO A 309 -0.80 -10.54 -10.10
CA PRO A 309 -1.72 -9.95 -9.14
C PRO A 309 -2.53 -8.83 -9.80
N VAL A 310 -3.84 -8.97 -9.91
CA VAL A 310 -4.71 -7.95 -10.52
C VAL A 310 -5.60 -7.34 -9.46
N ILE A 311 -5.64 -6.02 -9.41
CA ILE A 311 -6.56 -5.23 -8.60
C ILE A 311 -7.61 -4.63 -9.52
N ALA A 312 -8.87 -4.91 -9.23
CA ALA A 312 -10.00 -4.49 -10.04
C ALA A 312 -11.19 -4.05 -9.16
N ASP A 313 -12.13 -3.35 -9.77
CA ASP A 313 -13.45 -3.09 -9.23
C ASP A 313 -14.45 -4.20 -9.63
N ALA A 314 -15.69 -4.05 -9.17
CA ALA A 314 -16.76 -5.00 -9.50
C ALA A 314 -17.05 -5.06 -11.01
N LEU A 315 -16.84 -3.96 -11.74
CA LEU A 315 -17.14 -3.87 -13.17
C LEU A 315 -16.24 -4.82 -13.99
N ALA A 316 -14.94 -4.87 -13.67
CA ALA A 316 -13.98 -5.75 -14.34
C ALA A 316 -14.02 -7.20 -13.83
N SER A 317 -14.60 -7.46 -12.65
CA SER A 317 -14.50 -8.76 -11.96
C SER A 317 -15.10 -9.92 -12.75
N VAL A 318 -16.24 -9.72 -13.40
CA VAL A 318 -16.92 -10.75 -14.20
C VAL A 318 -16.02 -11.19 -15.36
N VAL A 319 -15.40 -10.24 -16.04
CA VAL A 319 -14.51 -10.52 -17.17
C VAL A 319 -13.25 -11.26 -16.69
N LEU A 320 -12.67 -10.85 -15.58
CA LEU A 320 -11.51 -11.52 -14.98
C LEU A 320 -11.80 -12.99 -14.66
N ILE A 321 -12.97 -13.28 -14.10
CA ILE A 321 -13.42 -14.67 -13.82
C ILE A 321 -13.59 -15.45 -15.13
N GLN A 322 -14.19 -14.86 -16.15
CA GLN A 322 -14.34 -15.48 -17.47
C GLN A 322 -12.98 -15.78 -18.15
N LEU A 323 -11.97 -14.95 -17.90
CA LEU A 323 -10.58 -15.16 -18.34
C LEU A 323 -9.83 -16.20 -17.51
N GLY A 324 -10.48 -16.81 -16.51
CA GLY A 324 -9.89 -17.82 -15.64
C GLY A 324 -9.02 -17.25 -14.52
N ALA A 325 -9.14 -15.97 -14.21
CA ALA A 325 -8.48 -15.39 -13.03
C ALA A 325 -9.13 -15.91 -11.75
N GLU A 326 -8.29 -16.37 -10.81
CA GLU A 326 -8.73 -16.78 -9.48
C GLU A 326 -9.03 -15.54 -8.62
N TYR A 327 -10.28 -15.38 -8.16
CA TYR A 327 -10.58 -14.42 -7.11
C TYR A 327 -9.99 -14.88 -5.78
N LEU A 328 -9.16 -14.06 -5.18
CA LEU A 328 -8.47 -14.41 -3.94
C LEU A 328 -9.18 -13.83 -2.72
N ARG A 329 -9.51 -12.54 -2.75
CA ARG A 329 -10.16 -11.78 -1.67
C ARG A 329 -10.34 -10.31 -2.02
N ASP A 330 -10.95 -9.59 -1.09
CA ASP A 330 -10.97 -8.13 -1.14
C ASP A 330 -9.79 -7.53 -0.36
N TYR A 331 -9.36 -6.36 -0.80
CA TYR A 331 -8.46 -5.46 -0.08
C TYR A 331 -9.03 -4.05 -0.04
N CYS A 332 -8.84 -3.38 1.09
CA CYS A 332 -8.99 -1.94 1.19
C CYS A 332 -7.61 -1.29 1.01
N GLN A 333 -7.53 -0.29 0.13
CA GLN A 333 -6.42 0.64 0.05
C GLN A 333 -6.78 1.90 0.82
N GLY A 334 -6.05 2.18 1.90
CA GLY A 334 -6.12 3.43 2.62
C GLY A 334 -5.00 4.35 2.15
N ILE A 335 -5.33 5.57 1.81
CA ILE A 335 -4.37 6.60 1.39
C ILE A 335 -4.63 7.87 2.19
N TRP A 336 -3.55 8.52 2.66
CA TRP A 336 -3.62 9.87 3.20
C TRP A 336 -2.45 10.69 2.70
N LEU A 337 -2.75 11.94 2.36
CA LEU A 337 -1.77 12.92 1.90
C LEU A 337 -1.19 13.68 3.08
N ARG A 338 -0.05 14.31 2.87
CA ARG A 338 0.70 15.07 3.87
C ARG A 338 -0.16 15.98 4.73
N ASP A 339 -1.04 16.78 4.13
CA ASP A 339 -1.87 17.72 4.88
C ASP A 339 -2.84 17.04 5.86
N GLY A 340 -3.05 15.73 5.69
CA GLY A 340 -3.76 14.86 6.59
C GLY A 340 -2.91 14.26 7.72
N ASN A 341 -1.57 14.27 7.63
CA ASN A 341 -0.69 13.53 8.53
C ASN A 341 -0.87 13.89 10.00
N LEU A 342 -0.98 15.17 10.35
CA LEU A 342 -1.20 15.60 11.73
C LEU A 342 -2.57 15.15 12.25
N ARG A 343 -3.60 15.18 11.42
CA ARG A 343 -4.94 14.68 11.78
C ARG A 343 -4.90 13.16 11.95
N PHE A 344 -4.18 12.47 11.08
CA PHE A 344 -3.96 11.03 11.19
C PHE A 344 -3.22 10.67 12.48
N TYR A 345 -2.15 11.39 12.84
CA TYR A 345 -1.44 11.21 14.10
C TYR A 345 -2.39 11.32 15.31
N ARG A 346 -3.18 12.40 15.37
CA ARG A 346 -4.17 12.59 16.44
C ARG A 346 -5.24 11.52 16.49
N HIS A 347 -5.67 11.05 15.32
CA HIS A 347 -6.62 9.95 15.20
C HIS A 347 -6.07 8.65 15.78
N ILE A 348 -4.82 8.28 15.39
CA ILE A 348 -4.12 7.10 15.91
C ILE A 348 -3.89 7.23 17.43
N ASP A 349 -3.41 8.35 17.90
CA ASP A 349 -3.19 8.58 19.33
C ASP A 349 -4.47 8.42 20.15
N GLY A 350 -5.56 9.05 19.71
CA GLY A 350 -6.87 8.92 20.35
C GLY A 350 -7.43 7.49 20.31
N PHE A 351 -7.20 6.75 19.21
CA PHE A 351 -7.61 5.35 19.10
C PHE A 351 -6.88 4.48 20.13
N TYR A 352 -5.56 4.57 20.18
CA TYR A 352 -4.74 3.75 21.08
C TYR A 352 -4.91 4.15 22.55
N SER A 353 -5.10 5.41 22.86
CA SER A 353 -5.40 5.86 24.23
C SER A 353 -6.65 5.17 24.77
N ARG A 354 -7.71 5.07 23.96
CA ARG A 354 -8.92 4.32 24.34
C ARG A 354 -8.69 2.81 24.46
N LEU A 355 -7.82 2.24 23.61
CA LEU A 355 -7.49 0.82 23.65
C LEU A 355 -6.73 0.47 24.91
N VAL A 356 -5.71 1.26 25.28
CA VAL A 356 -4.91 1.08 26.50
C VAL A 356 -5.76 1.20 27.75
N ALA A 357 -6.57 2.26 27.84
CA ALA A 357 -7.46 2.47 29.00
C ALA A 357 -8.45 1.32 29.22
N ARG A 358 -8.91 0.66 28.15
CA ARG A 358 -9.76 -0.54 28.25
C ARG A 358 -8.99 -1.74 28.75
N SER A 359 -7.75 -1.91 28.32
CA SER A 359 -6.90 -3.01 28.77
C SER A 359 -6.60 -2.89 30.27
N GLU A 360 -6.27 -1.68 30.74
CA GLU A 360 -6.01 -1.43 32.17
C GLU A 360 -7.24 -1.72 33.05
N LYS A 361 -8.44 -1.35 32.62
CA LYS A 361 -9.68 -1.69 33.34
C LYS A 361 -9.90 -3.21 33.46
N HIS A 362 -9.62 -3.96 32.39
CA HIS A 362 -9.75 -5.42 32.44
C HIS A 362 -8.75 -6.11 33.38
N PHE A 363 -7.59 -5.49 33.60
CA PHE A 363 -6.62 -5.99 34.59
C PHE A 363 -6.95 -5.58 36.03
N MET A 364 -7.75 -4.52 36.21
CA MET A 364 -8.13 -4.01 37.54
C MET A 364 -9.45 -4.59 38.08
N GLU A 365 -10.27 -5.21 37.24
CA GLU A 365 -11.44 -5.98 37.69
C GLU A 365 -10.99 -7.40 38.03
N PRO A 366 -10.83 -7.76 39.34
CA PRO A 366 -10.64 -9.15 39.70
C PRO A 366 -11.85 -9.92 39.24
N SER A 367 -11.63 -11.05 38.56
CA SER A 367 -12.69 -11.98 38.22
C SER A 367 -13.42 -12.41 39.50
N LEU A 368 -14.53 -11.77 39.79
CA LEU A 368 -15.55 -12.32 40.69
C LEU A 368 -16.22 -13.47 39.90
N ALA A 369 -15.49 -14.58 39.80
CA ALA A 369 -16.08 -15.83 39.45
C ALA A 369 -16.54 -16.51 40.75
N TYR A 370 -17.85 -16.52 40.94
CA TYR A 370 -18.50 -17.47 41.82
C TYR A 370 -18.69 -18.79 41.08
#